data_404b146270501f9a40d6b76f5cd67279
#
_entry.id   404b146270501f9a40d6b76f5cd67279
#
_cell.length_a   1.000
_cell.length_b   1.000
_cell.length_c   1.000
_cell.angle_alpha   90.00
_cell.angle_beta   90.00
_cell.angle_gamma   90.00
#
_symmetry.space_group_name_H-M   'P 1'
#
loop_
_entity.id
_entity.type
_entity.pdbx_description
1 polymer ?
#
loop_
_entity_poly.entity_id
_entity_poly.type
_entity_poly.pdbx_seq_one_letter_code
_entity_poly.pdbx_strand_id
1 'polypeptide(L)'
;MSEIARSLNENITLKKTIDRLSRNLSAFKEKETVMKNYISEVKKQINEENAVIIIDNSDITKPCSPKMEAISDVHDGSTGEIRKGYFTVEAAVLSQNKKMPLPGYEKVFSA
;
A
#
# COMPACT_ATOMS: atom_id res chain seq x y z
N MET A 1 9.82 2.23 6.96
CA MET A 1 10.48 1.28 7.90
C MET A 1 11.24 1.99 9.03
N SER A 2 12.04 3.02 8.74
CA SER A 2 12.85 3.71 9.77
C SER A 2 12.01 4.41 10.86
N GLU A 3 10.89 5.00 10.52
CA GLU A 3 9.99 5.65 11.50
C GLU A 3 9.33 4.64 12.42
N ILE A 4 8.89 3.50 11.87
CA ILE A 4 8.35 2.37 12.65
C ILE A 4 9.41 1.88 13.63
N ALA A 5 10.64 1.70 13.18
CA ALA A 5 11.73 1.25 14.03
C ALA A 5 12.08 2.26 15.15
N ARG A 6 11.98 3.57 14.88
CA ARG A 6 12.16 4.60 15.91
C ARG A 6 11.03 4.57 16.95
N SER A 7 9.79 4.38 16.53
CA SER A 7 8.64 4.33 17.44
C SER A 7 8.67 3.14 18.39
N LEU A 8 9.31 2.03 18.01
CA LEU A 8 9.49 0.85 18.86
C LEU A 8 10.46 1.09 20.02
N ASN A 9 11.39 2.04 19.89
CA ASN A 9 12.34 2.42 20.91
C ASN A 9 13.04 1.23 21.62
N GLU A 10 13.54 0.29 20.84
CA GLU A 10 14.20 -0.92 21.35
C GLU A 10 15.64 -0.62 21.86
N ASN A 11 16.12 -1.43 22.81
CA ASN A 11 17.48 -1.35 23.37
C ASN A 11 18.57 -1.88 22.43
N ILE A 12 18.37 -1.77 21.13
CA ILE A 12 19.32 -2.14 20.09
C ILE A 12 19.49 -1.00 19.11
N THR A 13 20.50 -1.06 18.26
CA THR A 13 20.69 0.01 17.26
C THR A 13 19.53 0.05 16.28
N LEU A 14 19.19 1.24 15.82
CA LEU A 14 18.10 1.45 14.84
C LEU A 14 18.28 0.55 13.60
N LYS A 15 19.53 0.39 13.13
CA LYS A 15 19.83 -0.49 12.00
C LYS A 15 19.43 -1.95 12.28
N LYS A 16 19.76 -2.48 13.46
CA LYS A 16 19.37 -3.84 13.84
C LYS A 16 17.86 -4.03 13.92
N THR A 17 17.14 -3.02 14.42
CA THR A 17 15.67 -3.02 14.42
C THR A 17 15.13 -3.05 13.01
N ILE A 18 15.62 -2.21 12.09
CA ILE A 18 15.21 -2.18 10.68
C ILE A 18 15.49 -3.52 9.99
N ASP A 19 16.69 -4.10 10.20
CA ASP A 19 17.08 -5.39 9.61
C ASP A 19 16.17 -6.53 10.09
N ARG A 20 15.81 -6.52 11.37
CA ARG A 20 14.86 -7.49 11.95
C ARG A 20 13.48 -7.34 11.34
N LEU A 21 12.94 -6.13 11.28
CA LEU A 21 11.63 -5.84 10.69
C LEU A 21 11.57 -6.25 9.21
N SER A 22 12.61 -5.93 8.44
CA SER A 22 12.70 -6.29 7.03
C SER A 22 12.71 -7.80 6.82
N ARG A 23 13.49 -8.55 7.64
CA ARG A 23 13.51 -10.01 7.57
C ARG A 23 12.17 -10.63 7.94
N ASN A 24 11.52 -10.12 8.98
CA ASN A 24 10.19 -10.59 9.38
C ASN A 24 9.15 -10.34 8.30
N LEU A 25 9.18 -9.18 7.66
CA LEU A 25 8.28 -8.86 6.55
C LEU A 25 8.51 -9.77 5.34
N SER A 26 9.77 -10.04 4.99
CA SER A 26 10.12 -10.95 3.88
C SER A 26 9.71 -12.39 4.14
N ALA A 27 9.74 -12.83 5.40
CA ALA A 27 9.33 -14.18 5.82
C ALA A 27 7.84 -14.30 6.13
N PHE A 28 7.08 -13.22 6.03
CA PHE A 28 5.66 -13.19 6.40
C PHE A 28 4.81 -13.98 5.39
N LYS A 29 4.16 -15.03 5.86
CA LYS A 29 3.36 -15.96 5.03
C LYS A 29 1.85 -15.83 5.26
N GLU A 30 1.43 -15.07 6.26
CA GLU A 30 0.03 -14.96 6.70
C GLU A 30 -0.71 -13.76 6.11
N LYS A 31 -0.25 -13.28 4.96
CA LYS A 31 -0.83 -12.11 4.28
C LYS A 31 -2.33 -12.28 4.04
N GLU A 32 -2.76 -13.44 3.56
CA GLU A 32 -4.18 -13.69 3.27
C GLU A 32 -5.05 -13.67 4.52
N THR A 33 -4.55 -14.20 5.64
CA THR A 33 -5.26 -14.19 6.93
C THR A 33 -5.45 -12.77 7.44
N VAL A 34 -4.40 -11.95 7.39
CA VAL A 34 -4.46 -10.53 7.77
C VAL A 34 -5.45 -9.77 6.89
N MET A 35 -5.44 -10.02 5.57
CA MET A 35 -6.36 -9.38 4.63
C MET A 35 -7.82 -9.77 4.91
N LYS A 36 -8.09 -11.04 5.15
CA LYS A 36 -9.44 -11.51 5.52
C LYS A 36 -9.93 -10.87 6.81
N ASN A 37 -9.07 -10.79 7.83
CA ASN A 37 -9.42 -10.16 9.10
C ASN A 37 -9.69 -8.67 8.93
N TYR A 38 -8.88 -7.97 8.15
CA TYR A 38 -9.10 -6.56 7.85
C TYR A 38 -10.44 -6.34 7.13
N ILE A 39 -10.74 -7.10 6.10
CA ILE A 39 -12.01 -7.00 5.37
C ILE A 39 -13.19 -7.29 6.30
N SER A 40 -13.07 -8.26 7.20
CA SER A 40 -14.09 -8.55 8.22
C SER A 40 -14.34 -7.36 9.14
N GLU A 41 -13.28 -6.70 9.60
CA GLU A 41 -13.41 -5.48 10.43
C GLU A 41 -14.03 -4.31 9.65
N VAL A 42 -13.64 -4.11 8.41
CA VAL A 42 -14.25 -3.10 7.53
C VAL A 42 -15.74 -3.35 7.38
N LYS A 43 -16.16 -4.59 7.11
CA LYS A 43 -17.57 -4.95 6.98
C LYS A 43 -18.39 -4.64 8.22
N LYS A 44 -17.84 -4.82 9.41
CA LYS A 44 -18.52 -4.47 10.68
C LYS A 44 -18.76 -2.97 10.84
N GLN A 45 -17.92 -2.15 10.21
CA GLN A 45 -18.00 -0.69 10.32
C GLN A 45 -18.77 -0.02 9.19
N ILE A 46 -19.15 -0.77 8.16
CA ILE A 46 -19.89 -0.26 7.02
C ILE A 46 -21.39 -0.37 7.29
N ASN A 47 -22.11 0.72 7.05
CA ASN A 47 -23.56 0.66 6.83
C ASN A 47 -23.79 0.45 5.33
N GLU A 48 -24.21 -0.74 4.95
CA GLU A 48 -24.35 -1.17 3.54
C GLU A 48 -25.32 -0.29 2.75
N GLU A 49 -26.32 0.30 3.39
CA GLU A 49 -27.31 1.15 2.73
C GLU A 49 -26.74 2.46 2.20
N ASN A 50 -25.64 2.94 2.79
CA ASN A 50 -25.04 4.24 2.46
C ASN A 50 -23.55 4.14 2.12
N ALA A 51 -23.06 2.96 1.77
CA ALA A 51 -21.67 2.77 1.41
C ALA A 51 -21.43 3.10 -0.08
N VAL A 52 -20.34 3.81 -0.34
CA VAL A 52 -19.87 4.14 -1.68
C VAL A 52 -18.47 3.55 -1.86
N ILE A 53 -18.26 2.84 -2.95
CA ILE A 53 -16.94 2.35 -3.33
C ILE A 53 -16.31 3.37 -4.27
N ILE A 54 -15.13 3.86 -3.89
CA ILE A 54 -14.32 4.77 -4.68
C ILE A 54 -13.20 3.97 -5.30
N ILE A 55 -13.10 4.02 -6.62
CA ILE A 55 -12.02 3.40 -7.39
C ILE A 55 -11.24 4.51 -8.05
N ASP A 56 -9.95 4.53 -7.84
CA ASP A 56 -9.05 5.53 -8.40
C ASP A 56 -7.81 4.87 -9.00
N ASN A 57 -7.30 5.45 -10.06
CA ASN A 57 -6.04 5.07 -10.65
C ASN A 57 -4.98 6.13 -10.37
N SER A 58 -3.78 5.68 -10.11
CA SER A 58 -2.67 6.54 -9.71
C SER A 58 -1.35 6.03 -10.28
N ASP A 59 -0.38 6.91 -10.35
CA ASP A 59 0.99 6.58 -10.72
C ASP A 59 1.91 6.72 -9.51
N ILE A 60 2.82 5.77 -9.41
CA ILE A 60 3.89 5.81 -8.42
C ILE A 60 5.21 5.91 -9.18
N THR A 61 5.81 7.09 -9.20
CA THR A 61 7.07 7.31 -9.90
C THR A 61 8.27 6.79 -9.11
N LYS A 62 9.19 6.11 -9.80
CA LYS A 62 10.43 5.55 -9.24
C LYS A 62 11.63 5.90 -10.12
N PRO A 63 11.97 7.18 -10.26
CA PRO A 63 12.99 7.63 -11.21
C PRO A 63 14.40 7.10 -10.90
N CYS A 64 14.67 6.80 -9.62
CA CYS A 64 15.98 6.30 -9.17
C CYS A 64 16.10 4.76 -9.18
N SER A 65 15.09 4.03 -9.66
CA SER A 65 15.06 2.57 -9.61
C SER A 65 14.62 1.95 -10.94
N PRO A 66 15.33 2.23 -12.06
CA PRO A 66 14.88 1.85 -13.39
C PRO A 66 14.91 0.35 -13.69
N LYS A 67 15.49 -0.45 -12.80
CA LYS A 67 15.63 -1.91 -12.95
C LYS A 67 14.72 -2.71 -12.01
N MET A 68 13.76 -2.06 -11.37
CA MET A 68 12.78 -2.78 -10.54
C MET A 68 11.90 -3.68 -11.40
N GLU A 69 11.47 -4.80 -10.83
CA GLU A 69 10.54 -5.73 -11.47
C GLU A 69 9.22 -5.03 -11.83
N ALA A 70 8.70 -5.33 -13.01
CA ALA A 70 7.44 -4.79 -13.53
C ALA A 70 7.38 -3.26 -13.66
N ILE A 71 8.52 -2.56 -13.62
CA ILE A 71 8.54 -1.12 -13.81
C ILE A 71 8.24 -0.76 -15.27
N SER A 72 7.45 0.27 -15.47
CA SER A 72 7.06 0.76 -16.81
C SER A 72 7.17 2.27 -16.92
N ASP A 73 6.89 2.80 -18.09
CA ASP A 73 6.76 4.23 -18.29
C ASP A 73 5.34 4.68 -17.86
N VAL A 74 5.28 5.62 -16.95
CA VAL A 74 4.03 6.19 -16.43
C VAL A 74 4.04 7.70 -16.62
N HIS A 75 2.86 8.28 -16.80
CA HIS A 75 2.70 9.72 -16.87
C HIS A 75 2.61 10.30 -15.45
N ASP A 76 3.60 11.09 -15.07
CA ASP A 76 3.59 11.80 -13.80
C ASP A 76 2.62 12.97 -13.86
N GLY A 77 1.44 12.81 -13.23
CA GLY A 77 0.39 13.83 -13.22
C GLY A 77 0.80 15.14 -12.54
N SER A 78 1.84 15.13 -11.72
CA SER A 78 2.33 16.34 -11.04
C SER A 78 3.27 17.18 -11.90
N THR A 79 4.06 16.55 -12.75
CA THR A 79 5.05 17.23 -13.62
C THR A 79 4.67 17.24 -15.10
N GLY A 80 3.75 16.40 -15.53
CA GLY A 80 3.36 16.22 -16.93
C GLY A 80 4.39 15.45 -17.75
N GLU A 81 5.39 14.83 -17.13
CA GLU A 81 6.47 14.10 -17.78
C GLU A 81 6.24 12.59 -17.72
N ILE A 82 6.85 11.87 -18.68
CA ILE A 82 6.90 10.41 -18.63
C ILE A 82 8.10 9.99 -17.78
N ARG A 83 7.85 9.18 -16.76
CA ARG A 83 8.87 8.68 -15.83
C ARG A 83 8.72 7.18 -15.60
N LYS A 84 9.79 6.54 -15.12
CA LYS A 84 9.72 5.15 -14.68
C LYS A 84 8.91 5.04 -13.38
N GLY A 85 7.99 4.09 -13.33
CA GLY A 85 7.13 3.89 -12.19
C GLY A 85 6.14 2.76 -12.38
N TYR A 86 5.08 2.81 -11.60
CA TYR A 86 3.99 1.86 -11.61
C TYR A 86 2.67 2.57 -11.81
N PHE A 87 1.82 1.98 -12.64
CA PHE A 87 0.42 2.35 -12.70
C PHE A 87 -0.37 1.47 -11.70
N THR A 88 -1.12 2.09 -10.82
CA THR A 88 -1.89 1.40 -9.79
C THR A 88 -3.38 1.71 -9.89
N VAL A 89 -4.20 0.76 -9.50
CA VAL A 89 -5.63 0.97 -9.25
C VAL A 89 -5.90 0.67 -7.79
N GLU A 90 -6.50 1.61 -7.11
CA GLU A 90 -6.79 1.53 -5.68
C GLU A 90 -8.29 1.61 -5.47
N ALA A 91 -8.79 0.97 -4.43
CA ALA A 91 -10.17 1.05 -4.02
C ALA A 91 -10.29 1.41 -2.55
N ALA A 92 -11.32 2.18 -2.24
CA ALA A 92 -11.69 2.51 -0.86
C ALA A 92 -13.20 2.50 -0.72
N VAL A 93 -13.69 2.22 0.49
CA VAL A 93 -15.10 2.36 0.83
C VAL A 93 -15.30 3.59 1.70
N LEU A 94 -16.30 4.38 1.34
CA LEU A 94 -16.75 5.53 2.13
C LEU A 94 -18.11 5.19 2.76
N SER A 95 -18.19 5.24 4.09
CA SER A 95 -19.42 5.03 4.84
C SER A 95 -19.46 5.98 6.04
N GLN A 96 -20.53 6.73 6.21
CA GLN A 96 -20.73 7.63 7.35
C GLN A 96 -19.53 8.55 7.62
N ASN A 97 -18.98 9.18 6.59
CA ASN A 97 -17.78 10.04 6.64
C ASN A 97 -16.47 9.31 7.02
N LYS A 98 -16.47 7.99 7.08
CA LYS A 98 -15.25 7.18 7.25
C LYS A 98 -14.79 6.66 5.90
N LYS A 99 -13.53 6.90 5.58
CA LYS A 99 -12.88 6.39 4.37
C LYS A 99 -11.93 5.25 4.77
N MET A 100 -12.19 4.06 4.26
CA MET A 100 -11.42 2.87 4.57
C MET A 100 -10.85 2.27 3.29
N PRO A 101 -9.54 2.06 3.18
CA PRO A 101 -8.95 1.39 2.02
C PRO A 101 -9.40 -0.07 1.94
N LEU A 102 -9.50 -0.59 0.72
CA LEU A 102 -9.82 -1.99 0.43
C LEU A 102 -8.56 -2.69 -0.09
N PRO A 103 -7.67 -3.18 0.79
CA PRO A 103 -6.49 -3.92 0.37
C PRO A 103 -6.88 -5.21 -0.36
N GLY A 104 -6.10 -5.60 -1.37
CA GLY A 104 -6.43 -6.69 -2.26
C GLY A 104 -7.14 -6.25 -3.55
N TYR A 105 -7.65 -5.02 -3.59
CA TYR A 105 -8.12 -4.36 -4.81
C TYR A 105 -7.09 -3.39 -5.39
N GLU A 106 -5.93 -3.30 -4.77
CA GLU A 106 -4.77 -2.63 -5.35
C GLU A 106 -4.11 -3.55 -6.37
N LYS A 107 -3.95 -3.07 -7.59
CA LYS A 107 -3.21 -3.76 -8.64
C LYS A 107 -2.18 -2.83 -9.24
N VAL A 108 -0.99 -3.38 -9.44
CA VAL A 108 0.07 -2.75 -10.21
C VAL A 108 0.00 -3.29 -11.63
N PHE A 109 -0.05 -2.40 -12.60
CA PHE A 109 -0.05 -2.75 -14.01
C PHE A 109 1.28 -2.34 -14.63
N SER A 110 1.88 -3.25 -15.40
CA SER A 110 2.94 -2.91 -16.35
C SER A 110 2.33 -2.62 -17.71
N ALA A 111 2.73 -1.54 -18.27
CA ALA A 111 2.31 -1.20 -19.64
C ALA A 111 2.96 -2.13 -20.66
#